data_55cccd8140fd0cab51235f1015c705e1
#
_entry.id   55cccd8140fd0cab51235f1015c705e1
#
_cell.length_a   1.000
_cell.length_b   1.000
_cell.length_c   1.000
_cell.angle_alpha   90.00
_cell.angle_beta   90.00
_cell.angle_gamma   90.00
#
_symmetry.space_group_name_H-M   'P 1'
#
loop_
_entity.id
_entity.type
_entity.pdbx_description
1 polymer ?
#
loop_
_entity_poly.entity_id
_entity_poly.type
_entity_poly.pdbx_seq_one_letter_code
_entity_poly.pdbx_strand_id
1 'polypeptide(L)'
;MSQHVDVCICTYGRPRLLKKLLTCLREQRTESLFTCSVIVVDNDVGQSARQTVDEFRAQAGWHLRYEVEPVQNIALARNRAVQSATGDFLAFIDDDEYPGPDWLITLVEAQKRWNADGILGPVIPHYETE
;
A
#
# COMPACT_ATOMS: atom_id res chain seq x y z
N MET A 1 -2.76 20.64 -11.18
CA MET A 1 -1.76 19.51 -11.15
C MET A 1 -2.31 18.36 -10.36
N SER A 2 -2.17 17.16 -10.88
CA SER A 2 -2.61 15.97 -10.16
C SER A 2 -1.61 15.63 -9.06
N GLN A 3 -2.13 15.17 -7.93
CA GLN A 3 -1.34 14.72 -6.80
C GLN A 3 -0.95 13.26 -6.97
N HIS A 4 0.13 12.86 -6.32
CA HIS A 4 0.60 11.48 -6.33
C HIS A 4 0.57 10.89 -4.92
N VAL A 5 -0.01 9.70 -4.80
CA VAL A 5 -0.11 8.96 -3.54
C VAL A 5 0.79 7.72 -3.61
N ASP A 6 1.67 7.57 -2.63
CA ASP A 6 2.41 6.33 -2.42
C ASP A 6 1.68 5.48 -1.38
N VAL A 7 1.21 4.31 -1.79
CA VAL A 7 0.60 3.34 -0.87
C VAL A 7 1.73 2.50 -0.27
N CYS A 8 1.87 2.55 1.04
CA CYS A 8 2.96 1.91 1.77
C CYS A 8 2.46 0.68 2.51
N ILE A 9 3.07 -0.48 2.22
CA ILE A 9 2.75 -1.76 2.81
C ILE A 9 4.00 -2.32 3.45
N CYS A 10 3.93 -2.67 4.74
CA CYS A 10 4.96 -3.46 5.41
C CYS A 10 4.46 -4.89 5.56
N THR A 11 5.27 -5.87 5.19
CA THR A 11 4.88 -7.28 5.23
C THR A 11 6.00 -8.13 5.79
N TYR A 12 5.63 -9.23 6.43
CA TYR A 12 6.56 -10.22 6.97
C TYR A 12 5.94 -11.60 6.86
N GLY A 13 6.48 -12.45 6.00
CA GLY A 13 6.11 -13.85 5.92
C GLY A 13 4.66 -14.16 5.56
N ARG A 14 3.97 -13.27 4.85
CA ARG A 14 2.55 -13.42 4.52
C ARG A 14 2.28 -13.20 3.02
N PRO A 15 2.91 -13.95 2.13
CA PRO A 15 2.77 -13.70 0.69
C PRO A 15 1.35 -13.86 0.16
N ARG A 16 0.53 -14.75 0.73
CA ARG A 16 -0.87 -14.94 0.30
C ARG A 16 -1.71 -13.72 0.63
N LEU A 17 -1.56 -13.16 1.82
CA LEU A 17 -2.28 -11.95 2.24
C LEU A 17 -1.83 -10.76 1.40
N LEU A 18 -0.53 -10.62 1.19
CA LEU A 18 0.02 -9.57 0.35
C LEU A 18 -0.53 -9.63 -1.07
N LYS A 19 -0.59 -10.82 -1.65
CA LYS A 19 -1.14 -11.01 -3.00
C LYS A 19 -2.59 -10.53 -3.07
N LYS A 20 -3.40 -10.85 -2.08
CA LYS A 20 -4.79 -10.42 -2.02
C LYS A 20 -4.90 -8.90 -1.92
N LEU A 21 -4.08 -8.28 -1.08
CA LEU A 21 -4.05 -6.83 -0.95
C LEU A 21 -3.61 -6.15 -2.25
N LEU A 22 -2.56 -6.63 -2.89
CA LEU A 22 -2.08 -6.06 -4.15
C LEU A 22 -3.15 -6.16 -5.25
N THR A 23 -3.93 -7.24 -5.27
CA THR A 23 -5.05 -7.37 -6.19
C THR A 23 -6.10 -6.29 -5.94
N CYS A 24 -6.42 -6.02 -4.68
CA CYS A 24 -7.36 -4.94 -4.33
C CYS A 24 -6.81 -3.56 -4.73
N LEU A 25 -5.51 -3.33 -4.55
CA LEU A 25 -4.90 -2.05 -4.88
C LEU A 25 -4.84 -1.80 -6.38
N ARG A 26 -4.67 -2.84 -7.18
CA ARG A 26 -4.69 -2.73 -8.64
C ARG A 26 -6.05 -2.24 -9.15
N GLU A 27 -7.11 -2.52 -8.42
CA GLU A 27 -8.48 -2.19 -8.81
C GLU A 27 -8.97 -0.86 -8.23
N GLN A 28 -8.08 -0.06 -7.61
CA GLN A 28 -8.49 1.23 -7.06
C GLN A 28 -8.88 2.21 -8.16
N ARG A 29 -9.99 2.90 -7.93
CA ARG A 29 -10.46 3.95 -8.84
C ARG A 29 -9.76 5.25 -8.52
N THR A 30 -9.21 5.91 -9.53
CA THR A 30 -8.56 7.21 -9.38
C THR A 30 -9.32 8.33 -10.07
N GLU A 31 -10.10 8.00 -11.09
CA GLU A 31 -10.89 8.94 -11.90
C GLU A 31 -10.07 10.14 -12.40
N SER A 32 -8.79 9.90 -12.65
CA SER A 32 -7.83 10.93 -13.08
C SER A 32 -7.65 12.08 -12.08
N LEU A 33 -8.11 11.92 -10.84
CA LEU A 33 -7.94 12.91 -9.78
C LEU A 33 -6.54 12.86 -9.15
N PHE A 34 -5.90 11.70 -9.20
CA PHE A 34 -4.56 11.50 -8.65
C PHE A 34 -3.90 10.31 -9.35
N THR A 35 -2.60 10.20 -9.18
CA THR A 35 -1.85 9.01 -9.56
C THR A 35 -1.41 8.28 -8.29
N CYS A 36 -1.13 6.99 -8.41
CA CYS A 36 -0.65 6.22 -7.26
C CYS A 36 0.41 5.21 -7.67
N SER A 37 1.28 4.90 -6.73
CA SER A 37 2.21 3.80 -6.80
C SER A 37 2.20 3.06 -5.48
N VAL A 38 2.80 1.87 -5.44
CA VAL A 38 2.82 1.04 -4.25
C VAL A 38 4.26 0.78 -3.85
N ILE A 39 4.54 0.88 -2.56
CA ILE A 39 5.83 0.54 -1.97
C ILE A 39 5.59 -0.62 -1.02
N VAL A 40 6.20 -1.77 -1.33
CA VAL A 40 6.18 -2.93 -0.43
C VAL A 40 7.52 -2.99 0.28
N VAL A 41 7.50 -2.89 1.59
CA VAL A 41 8.68 -3.12 2.42
C VAL A 41 8.58 -4.53 3.00
N ASP A 42 9.49 -5.39 2.56
CA ASP A 42 9.59 -6.76 3.06
C ASP A 42 10.46 -6.75 4.31
N ASN A 43 9.86 -6.99 5.45
CA ASN A 43 10.55 -6.99 6.73
C ASN A 43 11.16 -8.36 7.04
N ASP A 44 11.37 -9.15 6.02
CA ASP A 44 11.94 -10.50 6.08
C ASP A 44 13.26 -10.51 5.30
N VAL A 45 14.36 -10.74 5.99
CA VAL A 45 15.67 -10.84 5.37
C VAL A 45 15.71 -11.98 4.33
N GLY A 46 14.87 -13.00 4.49
CA GLY A 46 14.71 -14.07 3.52
C GLY A 46 13.89 -13.71 2.30
N GLN A 47 13.33 -12.49 2.26
CA GLN A 47 12.61 -11.95 1.12
C GLN A 47 11.41 -12.81 0.69
N SER A 48 10.57 -13.18 1.67
CA SER A 48 9.39 -14.03 1.43
C SER A 48 8.34 -13.37 0.52
N ALA A 49 8.36 -12.04 0.37
CA ALA A 49 7.43 -11.31 -0.46
C ALA A 49 7.91 -11.11 -1.90
N ARG A 50 9.18 -11.40 -2.19
CA ARG A 50 9.80 -11.05 -3.47
C ARG A 50 9.08 -11.65 -4.68
N GLN A 51 8.76 -12.92 -4.64
CA GLN A 51 8.10 -13.59 -5.76
C GLN A 51 6.74 -12.96 -6.05
N THR A 52 5.96 -12.69 -5.01
CA THR A 52 4.65 -12.03 -5.14
C THR A 52 4.78 -10.66 -5.80
N VAL A 53 5.75 -9.86 -5.34
CA VAL A 53 5.99 -8.52 -5.89
C VAL A 53 6.41 -8.61 -7.35
N ASP A 54 7.31 -9.50 -7.69
CA ASP A 54 7.80 -9.66 -9.06
C ASP A 54 6.68 -10.04 -10.03
N GLU A 55 5.76 -10.90 -9.60
CA GLU A 55 4.59 -11.29 -10.39
C GLU A 55 3.70 -10.08 -10.73
N PHE A 56 3.46 -9.22 -9.75
CA PHE A 56 2.66 -8.01 -9.96
C PHE A 56 3.38 -6.96 -10.78
N ARG A 57 4.68 -6.79 -10.58
CA ARG A 57 5.51 -5.86 -11.36
C ARG A 57 5.51 -6.16 -12.85
N ALA A 58 5.38 -7.42 -13.22
CA ALA A 58 5.36 -7.84 -14.62
C ALA A 58 4.12 -7.35 -15.36
N GLN A 59 3.11 -6.86 -14.64
CA GLN A 59 1.87 -6.38 -15.25
C GLN A 59 2.02 -4.95 -15.74
N ALA A 60 1.51 -4.68 -16.92
CA ALA A 60 1.64 -3.37 -17.56
C ALA A 60 0.94 -2.26 -16.76
N GLY A 61 1.56 -1.08 -16.67
CA GLY A 61 0.99 0.09 -16.03
C GLY A 61 1.01 0.08 -14.52
N TRP A 62 1.69 -0.88 -13.94
CA TRP A 62 1.70 -1.06 -12.49
C TRP A 62 3.03 -0.56 -11.90
N HIS A 63 2.97 0.49 -11.10
CA HIS A 63 4.13 1.03 -10.40
C HIS A 63 4.26 0.43 -9.02
N LEU A 64 5.24 -0.45 -8.85
CA LEU A 64 5.44 -1.18 -7.61
C LEU A 64 6.93 -1.18 -7.27
N ARG A 65 7.30 -0.58 -6.12
CA ARG A 65 8.64 -0.64 -5.58
C ARG A 65 8.75 -1.72 -4.52
N TYR A 66 9.87 -2.37 -4.47
CA TYR A 66 10.17 -3.40 -3.48
C TYR A 66 11.42 -3.01 -2.72
N GLU A 67 11.29 -2.93 -1.40
CA GLU A 67 12.38 -2.63 -0.47
C GLU A 67 12.46 -3.74 0.57
N VAL A 68 13.65 -3.99 1.08
CA VAL A 68 13.86 -4.96 2.16
C VAL A 68 14.37 -4.24 3.39
N GLU A 69 13.70 -4.45 4.52
CA GLU A 69 14.20 -4.03 5.82
C GLU A 69 14.62 -5.29 6.58
N PRO A 70 15.95 -5.57 6.67
CA PRO A 70 16.41 -6.85 7.23
C PRO A 70 16.21 -6.98 8.73
N VAL A 71 16.09 -5.86 9.45
CA VAL A 71 15.82 -5.91 10.88
C VAL A 71 14.33 -6.00 11.11
N GLN A 72 13.86 -7.09 11.68
CA GLN A 72 12.45 -7.33 11.93
C GLN A 72 11.92 -6.37 13.00
N ASN A 73 11.39 -5.25 12.55
CA ASN A 73 10.85 -4.18 13.39
C ASN A 73 9.92 -3.33 12.55
N ILE A 74 8.66 -3.22 12.97
CA ILE A 74 7.63 -2.51 12.20
C ILE A 74 7.96 -1.02 12.03
N ALA A 75 8.54 -0.39 13.04
CA ALA A 75 8.90 1.03 12.95
C ALA A 75 10.00 1.25 11.92
N LEU A 76 10.99 0.37 11.86
CA LEU A 76 12.06 0.45 10.85
C LEU A 76 11.52 0.20 9.44
N ALA A 77 10.59 -0.74 9.29
CA ALA A 77 9.96 -1.01 8.01
C ALA A 77 9.16 0.19 7.52
N ARG A 78 8.37 0.81 8.40
CA ARG A 78 7.61 2.02 8.06
C ARG A 78 8.53 3.18 7.70
N ASN A 79 9.62 3.36 8.45
CA ASN A 79 10.60 4.40 8.13
C ASN A 79 11.21 4.19 6.75
N ARG A 80 11.49 2.95 6.38
CA ARG A 80 12.01 2.65 5.05
C ARG A 80 10.99 3.00 3.96
N ALA A 81 9.72 2.73 4.19
CA ALA A 81 8.66 3.11 3.26
C ALA A 81 8.61 4.64 3.07
N VAL A 82 8.67 5.39 4.16
CA VAL A 82 8.67 6.85 4.11
C VAL A 82 9.89 7.37 3.34
N GLN A 83 11.06 6.80 3.58
CA GLN A 83 12.28 7.20 2.88
C GLN A 83 12.22 6.91 1.38
N SER A 84 11.55 5.85 0.98
CA SER A 84 11.40 5.46 -0.43
C SER A 84 10.32 6.27 -1.15
N ALA A 85 9.39 6.86 -0.42
CA ALA A 85 8.26 7.56 -1.00
C ALA A 85 8.66 8.90 -1.61
N THR A 86 8.05 9.25 -2.74
CA THR A 86 8.31 10.50 -3.46
C THR A 86 7.02 11.27 -3.74
N GLY A 87 5.87 10.74 -3.38
CA GLY A 87 4.58 11.36 -3.67
C GLY A 87 4.21 12.49 -2.72
N ASP A 88 3.10 13.13 -3.01
CA ASP A 88 2.56 14.20 -2.20
C ASP A 88 1.95 13.67 -0.90
N PHE A 89 1.44 12.46 -0.94
CA PHE A 89 0.80 11.80 0.20
C PHE A 89 1.27 10.37 0.35
N LEU A 90 1.23 9.89 1.59
CA LEU A 90 1.48 8.50 1.94
C LEU A 90 0.18 7.89 2.45
N ALA A 91 -0.17 6.72 1.95
CA ALA A 91 -1.31 5.96 2.43
C ALA A 91 -0.81 4.63 2.98
N PHE A 92 -0.84 4.46 4.30
CA PHE A 92 -0.42 3.21 4.93
C PHE A 92 -1.59 2.23 5.00
N ILE A 93 -1.33 0.98 4.69
CA ILE A 93 -2.30 -0.10 4.83
C ILE A 93 -1.54 -1.37 5.23
N ASP A 94 -2.13 -2.15 6.12
CA ASP A 94 -1.53 -3.41 6.59
C ASP A 94 -1.76 -4.53 5.58
N ASP A 95 -0.87 -5.51 5.57
CA ASP A 95 -0.90 -6.61 4.58
C ASP A 95 -2.12 -7.53 4.73
N ASP A 96 -2.85 -7.44 5.84
CA ASP A 96 -4.08 -8.19 6.09
C ASP A 96 -5.35 -7.34 5.96
N GLU A 97 -5.24 -6.17 5.36
CA GLU A 97 -6.37 -5.31 5.07
C GLU A 97 -6.69 -5.33 3.58
N TYR A 98 -7.99 -5.32 3.25
CA TYR A 98 -8.44 -5.46 1.86
C TYR A 98 -9.41 -4.34 1.51
N PRO A 99 -8.91 -3.26 0.90
CA PRO A 99 -9.75 -2.10 0.60
C PRO A 99 -10.65 -2.35 -0.61
N GLY A 100 -11.85 -1.77 -0.56
CA GLY A 100 -12.71 -1.69 -1.73
C GLY A 100 -12.14 -0.74 -2.79
N PRO A 101 -12.74 -0.70 -3.99
CA PRO A 101 -12.20 0.08 -5.11
C PRO A 101 -12.19 1.59 -4.88
N ASP A 102 -12.98 2.10 -3.94
CA ASP A 102 -13.08 3.53 -3.67
C ASP A 102 -12.28 4.00 -2.45
N TRP A 103 -11.46 3.13 -1.87
CA TRP A 103 -10.71 3.45 -0.66
C TRP A 103 -9.82 4.68 -0.82
N LEU A 104 -8.94 4.67 -1.83
CA LEU A 104 -8.00 5.77 -2.05
C LEU A 104 -8.70 7.06 -2.47
N ILE A 105 -9.66 6.96 -3.39
CA ILE A 105 -10.34 8.18 -3.87
C ILE A 105 -11.13 8.84 -2.74
N THR A 106 -11.73 8.05 -1.86
CA THR A 106 -12.43 8.58 -0.69
C THR A 106 -11.49 9.34 0.24
N LEU A 107 -10.29 8.77 0.49
CA LEU A 107 -9.28 9.43 1.32
C LEU A 107 -8.76 10.72 0.69
N VAL A 108 -8.49 10.70 -0.61
CA VAL A 108 -8.00 11.88 -1.34
C VAL A 108 -9.06 12.99 -1.36
N GLU A 109 -10.31 12.64 -1.60
CA GLU A 109 -11.40 13.61 -1.60
C GLU A 109 -11.60 14.21 -0.20
N ALA A 110 -11.52 13.39 0.85
CA ALA A 110 -11.61 13.88 2.23
C ALA A 110 -10.46 14.84 2.55
N GLN A 111 -9.25 14.52 2.14
CA GLN A 111 -8.09 15.39 2.34
C GLN A 111 -8.29 16.75 1.67
N LYS A 112 -8.78 16.77 0.44
CA LYS A 112 -9.06 18.00 -0.30
C LYS A 112 -10.17 18.82 0.36
N ARG A 113 -11.24 18.16 0.74
CA ARG A 113 -12.42 18.82 1.35
C ARG A 113 -12.08 19.51 2.65
N TRP A 114 -11.28 18.86 3.49
CA TRP A 114 -10.97 19.34 4.83
C TRP A 114 -9.59 20.00 4.93
N ASN A 115 -8.81 19.96 3.85
CA ASN A 115 -7.41 20.40 3.83
C ASN A 115 -6.62 19.84 5.02
N ALA A 116 -6.81 18.57 5.28
CA ALA A 116 -6.27 17.90 6.46
C ALA A 116 -4.84 17.41 6.22
N ASP A 117 -4.02 17.40 7.27
CA ASP A 117 -2.68 16.84 7.22
C ASP A 117 -2.69 15.32 7.31
N GLY A 118 -3.71 14.73 7.94
CA GLY A 118 -3.87 13.30 8.07
C GLY A 118 -5.35 12.90 8.08
N ILE A 119 -5.63 11.73 7.51
CA ILE A 119 -6.96 11.13 7.44
C ILE A 119 -6.86 9.71 7.97
N LEU A 120 -7.79 9.34 8.84
CA LEU A 120 -7.92 7.96 9.32
C LEU A 120 -9.21 7.38 8.76
N GLY A 121 -9.10 6.22 8.12
CA GLY A 121 -10.25 5.46 7.65
C GLY A 121 -10.63 4.38 8.64
N PRO A 122 -11.88 3.94 8.60
CA PRO A 122 -12.33 2.85 9.48
C PRO A 122 -11.74 1.52 9.06
N VAL A 123 -11.48 0.66 10.03
CA VAL A 123 -11.10 -0.74 9.80
C VAL A 123 -12.22 -1.61 10.34
N ILE A 124 -12.84 -2.36 9.44
CA ILE A 124 -13.95 -3.24 9.79
C ILE A 124 -13.40 -4.66 9.88
N PRO A 125 -13.51 -5.34 11.05
CA PRO A 125 -13.04 -6.70 11.19
C PRO A 125 -13.74 -7.65 10.21
N HIS A 126 -12.96 -8.52 9.58
CA HIS A 126 -13.47 -9.58 8.73
C HIS A 126 -13.07 -10.91 9.38
N TYR A 127 -14.07 -11.70 9.75
CA TYR A 127 -13.84 -13.00 10.36
C TYR A 127 -14.05 -14.08 9.32
N GLU A 128 -13.06 -14.96 9.16
CA GLU A 128 -13.24 -16.15 8.36
C GLU A 128 -14.10 -17.13 9.17
N THR A 129 -15.20 -17.55 8.59
CA THR A 129 -16.04 -18.62 9.18
C THR A 129 -15.62 -19.94 8.58
N GLU A 130 -15.36 -20.91 9.44
CA GLU A 130 -15.04 -22.26 9.01
C GLU A 130 -16.27 -22.99 8.48
#